data_5cc25ca150de184a44a36e6c6fffa24c
#
_entry.id   5cc25ca150de184a44a36e6c6fffa24c
#
_cell.length_a   1.000
_cell.length_b   1.000
_cell.length_c   1.000
_cell.angle_alpha   90.00
_cell.angle_beta   90.00
_cell.angle_gamma   90.00
#
_symmetry.space_group_name_H-M   'P 1'
#
loop_
_entity.id
_entity.type
_entity.pdbx_description
1 polymer ?
#
loop_
_entity_poly.entity_id
_entity_poly.type
_entity_poly.pdbx_seq_one_letter_code
_entity_poly.pdbx_strand_id
1 'polypeptide(L)'
;AFIHNIPHLSFVWGEENVEYLRKRYKALTSHHLFQGMEYTEDKDTIENWIPLVMQGRNADEKVAATRMELGTDVNFGALTKAMFDYLEKQDGVNLFLNYEVDDITRRRDGSWLIEVKDRATKKESKVNTNFVFIGAGGGSLPLLEKSNIPEGKGFGGFPVSGQWLVCNKPEIIETHQAKVYGKASVGSPPMSVPHLDTRIIDGKKALLFGPYAGFSTKFLKNGSYLDLP
;
A
#
# COMPACT_ATOMS: atom_id res chain seq x y z
N ALA A 1 7.71 13.95 10.84
CA ALA A 1 6.74 14.08 9.73
C ALA A 1 6.43 12.70 9.18
N PHE A 2 5.18 12.46 8.77
CA PHE A 2 4.77 11.19 8.18
C PHE A 2 4.58 11.28 6.64
N ILE A 3 4.73 12.46 6.06
CA ILE A 3 4.61 12.71 4.62
C ILE A 3 5.83 13.49 4.12
N HIS A 4 6.37 13.08 3.00
CA HIS A 4 7.51 13.70 2.33
C HIS A 4 7.20 13.89 0.85
N ASN A 5 7.64 15.01 0.27
CA ASN A 5 7.53 15.22 -1.16
C ASN A 5 8.60 14.38 -1.89
N ILE A 6 8.16 13.49 -2.75
CA ILE A 6 9.00 12.66 -3.62
C ILE A 6 8.35 12.63 -4.99
N PRO A 7 9.03 13.03 -6.08
CA PRO A 7 8.47 12.99 -7.42
C PRO A 7 7.98 11.60 -7.81
N HIS A 8 6.82 11.55 -8.45
CA HIS A 8 6.23 10.32 -8.96
C HIS A 8 6.38 10.25 -10.48
N LEU A 9 6.96 9.18 -10.98
CA LEU A 9 7.18 8.96 -12.40
C LEU A 9 6.48 7.69 -12.88
N SER A 10 6.00 7.73 -14.12
CA SER A 10 5.72 6.53 -14.90
C SER A 10 6.79 6.42 -15.97
N PHE A 11 7.40 5.25 -16.10
CA PHE A 11 8.43 4.97 -17.09
C PHE A 11 8.02 3.77 -17.94
N VAL A 12 8.21 3.88 -19.24
CA VAL A 12 7.92 2.82 -20.21
C VAL A 12 9.00 2.71 -21.27
N TRP A 13 9.07 1.56 -21.92
CA TRP A 13 9.94 1.29 -23.08
C TRP A 13 9.18 0.51 -24.14
N GLY A 14 9.69 0.61 -25.39
CA GLY A 14 9.08 0.04 -26.57
C GLY A 14 8.00 0.95 -27.16
N GLU A 15 7.85 0.91 -28.48
CA GLU A 15 7.03 1.85 -29.28
C GLU A 15 5.57 1.91 -28.80
N GLU A 16 4.94 0.75 -28.64
CA GLU A 16 3.54 0.65 -28.21
C GLU A 16 3.32 1.26 -26.83
N ASN A 17 4.25 1.03 -25.91
CA ASN A 17 4.15 1.55 -24.55
C ASN A 17 4.41 3.06 -24.48
N VAL A 18 5.31 3.56 -25.32
CA VAL A 18 5.57 5.01 -25.47
C VAL A 18 4.30 5.71 -25.97
N GLU A 19 3.65 5.16 -27.01
CA GLU A 19 2.39 5.71 -27.50
C GLU A 19 1.27 5.65 -26.47
N TYR A 20 1.17 4.55 -25.72
CA TYR A 20 0.24 4.44 -24.60
C TYR A 20 0.47 5.54 -23.56
N LEU A 21 1.72 5.75 -23.12
CA LEU A 21 2.04 6.76 -22.11
C LEU A 21 1.77 8.17 -22.60
N ARG A 22 2.04 8.44 -23.87
CA ARG A 22 1.71 9.73 -24.53
C ARG A 22 0.21 10.01 -24.50
N LYS A 23 -0.63 9.01 -24.84
CA LYS A 23 -2.10 9.14 -24.78
C LYS A 23 -2.58 9.34 -23.35
N ARG A 24 -2.03 8.56 -22.42
CA ARG A 24 -2.35 8.68 -20.98
C ARG A 24 -2.01 10.07 -20.44
N TYR A 25 -0.84 10.60 -20.76
CA TYR A 25 -0.42 11.94 -20.37
C TYR A 25 -1.42 13.00 -20.85
N LYS A 26 -1.80 12.98 -22.13
CA LYS A 26 -2.79 13.92 -22.69
C LYS A 26 -4.13 13.84 -21.98
N ALA A 27 -4.59 12.64 -21.66
CA ALA A 27 -5.85 12.45 -20.95
C ALA A 27 -5.79 12.95 -19.52
N LEU A 28 -4.70 12.67 -18.79
CA LEU A 28 -4.55 13.08 -17.40
C LEU A 28 -4.40 14.59 -17.25
N THR A 29 -3.60 15.25 -18.10
CA THR A 29 -3.33 16.69 -18.01
C THR A 29 -4.53 17.57 -18.38
N SER A 30 -5.59 17.00 -18.95
CA SER A 30 -6.88 17.68 -19.08
C SER A 30 -7.60 17.86 -17.73
N HIS A 31 -7.20 17.12 -16.70
CA HIS A 31 -7.78 17.19 -15.35
C HIS A 31 -6.90 18.05 -14.42
N HIS A 32 -7.51 18.91 -13.63
CA HIS A 32 -6.82 19.89 -12.78
C HIS A 32 -5.82 19.25 -11.79
N LEU A 33 -6.06 18.04 -11.32
CA LEU A 33 -5.14 17.32 -10.38
C LEU A 33 -3.79 16.94 -11.02
N PHE A 34 -3.71 16.92 -12.36
CA PHE A 34 -2.50 16.56 -13.08
C PHE A 34 -1.87 17.75 -13.84
N GLN A 35 -2.31 18.96 -13.53
CA GLN A 35 -1.65 20.17 -14.01
C GLN A 35 -0.22 20.21 -13.50
N GLY A 36 0.72 20.51 -14.38
CA GLY A 36 2.16 20.49 -14.06
C GLY A 36 2.84 19.13 -14.21
N MET A 37 2.11 18.08 -14.64
CA MET A 37 2.75 16.84 -15.07
C MET A 37 3.61 17.10 -16.31
N GLU A 38 4.82 16.58 -16.31
CA GLU A 38 5.75 16.62 -17.44
C GLU A 38 5.72 15.29 -18.22
N TYR A 39 6.03 15.32 -19.49
CA TYR A 39 6.22 14.16 -20.36
C TYR A 39 7.43 14.36 -21.23
N THR A 40 8.25 13.33 -21.37
CA THR A 40 9.40 13.35 -22.27
C THR A 40 9.72 11.98 -22.85
N GLU A 41 10.31 11.97 -24.04
CA GLU A 41 10.95 10.83 -24.71
C GLU A 41 12.48 11.04 -24.82
N ASP A 42 12.95 12.21 -24.36
CA ASP A 42 14.37 12.54 -24.35
C ASP A 42 15.12 11.76 -23.26
N LYS A 43 16.07 10.96 -23.68
CA LYS A 43 16.81 10.04 -22.79
C LYS A 43 17.64 10.77 -21.75
N ASP A 44 18.26 11.87 -22.13
CA ASP A 44 19.11 12.65 -21.23
C ASP A 44 18.27 13.26 -20.10
N THR A 45 17.10 13.76 -20.44
CA THR A 45 16.13 14.25 -19.46
C THR A 45 15.66 13.14 -18.53
N ILE A 46 15.35 11.95 -19.07
CA ILE A 46 14.91 10.81 -18.25
C ILE A 46 16.07 10.33 -17.36
N GLU A 47 17.30 10.28 -17.87
CA GLU A 47 18.47 9.90 -17.07
C GLU A 47 18.72 10.89 -15.92
N ASN A 48 18.54 12.18 -16.16
CA ASN A 48 18.62 13.19 -15.10
C ASN A 48 17.54 13.01 -14.01
N TRP A 49 16.34 12.55 -14.38
CA TRP A 49 15.27 12.31 -13.42
C TRP A 49 15.43 11.00 -12.63
N ILE A 50 15.87 9.94 -13.32
CA ILE A 50 15.91 8.57 -12.79
C ILE A 50 17.12 7.78 -13.28
N PRO A 51 18.35 8.19 -12.93
CA PRO A 51 19.59 7.63 -13.49
C PRO A 51 19.70 6.10 -13.32
N LEU A 52 19.29 5.56 -12.17
CA LEU A 52 19.34 4.10 -11.93
C LEU A 52 18.46 3.29 -12.88
N VAL A 53 17.36 3.86 -13.36
CA VAL A 53 16.47 3.19 -14.32
C VAL A 53 17.01 3.22 -15.74
N MET A 54 17.82 4.23 -16.06
CA MET A 54 18.42 4.39 -17.39
C MET A 54 19.77 3.67 -17.53
N GLN A 55 20.43 3.35 -16.44
CA GLN A 55 21.76 2.73 -16.45
C GLN A 55 21.74 1.39 -17.20
N GLY A 56 22.63 1.25 -18.19
CA GLY A 56 22.83 0.03 -18.96
C GLY A 56 21.75 -0.25 -20.02
N ARG A 57 20.87 0.70 -20.31
CA ARG A 57 19.87 0.55 -21.38
C ARG A 57 20.48 0.66 -22.76
N ASN A 58 19.87 -0.03 -23.72
CA ASN A 58 20.24 0.09 -25.12
C ASN A 58 19.98 1.52 -25.64
N ALA A 59 20.97 2.09 -26.33
CA ALA A 59 20.86 3.41 -26.92
C ALA A 59 19.74 3.56 -27.96
N ASP A 60 19.37 2.49 -28.65
CA ASP A 60 18.29 2.48 -29.66
C ASP A 60 16.91 2.20 -29.09
N GLU A 61 16.81 1.83 -27.81
CA GLU A 61 15.52 1.53 -27.18
C GLU A 61 14.69 2.81 -27.07
N LYS A 62 13.43 2.79 -27.58
CA LYS A 62 12.49 3.87 -27.38
C LYS A 62 11.99 3.85 -25.94
N VAL A 63 12.06 4.99 -25.27
CA VAL A 63 11.61 5.18 -23.89
C VAL A 63 10.75 6.42 -23.76
N ALA A 64 9.92 6.45 -22.74
CA ALA A 64 9.20 7.66 -22.33
C ALA A 64 8.97 7.67 -20.83
N ALA A 65 8.89 8.86 -20.27
CA ALA A 65 8.51 9.06 -18.88
C ALA A 65 7.51 10.20 -18.70
N THR A 66 6.67 10.07 -17.68
CA THR A 66 5.97 11.21 -17.10
C THR A 66 6.51 11.48 -15.72
N ARG A 67 6.50 12.75 -15.29
CA ARG A 67 6.94 13.18 -13.97
C ARG A 67 5.91 14.10 -13.35
N MET A 68 5.57 13.84 -12.11
CA MET A 68 4.76 14.71 -11.27
C MET A 68 5.57 15.07 -10.04
N GLU A 69 5.99 16.33 -9.97
CA GLU A 69 6.85 16.84 -8.88
C GLU A 69 6.17 16.74 -7.51
N LEU A 70 4.85 16.92 -7.48
CA LEU A 70 4.04 16.89 -6.25
C LEU A 70 3.73 15.49 -5.74
N GLY A 71 4.45 14.47 -6.19
CA GLY A 71 4.35 13.12 -5.64
C GLY A 71 4.72 13.06 -4.16
N THR A 72 4.26 12.05 -3.45
CA THR A 72 4.48 11.94 -2.01
C THR A 72 4.90 10.53 -1.60
N ASP A 73 5.75 10.47 -0.58
CA ASP A 73 5.99 9.27 0.21
C ASP A 73 5.30 9.40 1.57
N VAL A 74 4.58 8.36 1.99
CA VAL A 74 3.82 8.37 3.25
C VAL A 74 4.33 7.26 4.16
N ASN A 75 4.78 7.63 5.37
CA ASN A 75 5.01 6.69 6.45
C ASN A 75 3.67 6.36 7.12
N PHE A 76 3.00 5.31 6.65
CA PHE A 76 1.68 4.91 7.16
C PHE A 76 1.71 4.52 8.64
N GLY A 77 2.80 3.97 9.14
CA GLY A 77 2.95 3.67 10.57
C GLY A 77 2.90 4.93 11.42
N ALA A 78 3.67 5.96 11.04
CA ALA A 78 3.67 7.24 11.73
C ALA A 78 2.34 7.99 11.59
N LEU A 79 1.71 7.94 10.41
CA LEU A 79 0.37 8.50 10.20
C LEU A 79 -0.66 7.82 11.10
N THR A 80 -0.72 6.49 11.10
CA THR A 80 -1.64 5.71 11.93
C THR A 80 -1.45 6.05 13.41
N LYS A 81 -0.18 6.07 13.88
CA LYS A 81 0.11 6.46 15.25
C LYS A 81 -0.40 7.86 15.57
N ALA A 82 -0.15 8.84 14.72
CA ALA A 82 -0.59 10.21 14.92
C ALA A 82 -2.13 10.33 14.99
N MET A 83 -2.85 9.55 14.17
CA MET A 83 -4.32 9.50 14.19
C MET A 83 -4.83 8.90 15.51
N PHE A 84 -4.25 7.80 15.98
CA PHE A 84 -4.63 7.20 17.27
C PHE A 84 -4.25 8.07 18.46
N ASP A 85 -3.07 8.69 18.45
CA ASP A 85 -2.66 9.65 19.49
C ASP A 85 -3.60 10.89 19.58
N TYR A 86 -4.22 11.26 18.44
CA TYR A 86 -5.25 12.29 18.40
C TYR A 86 -6.58 11.79 18.97
N LEU A 87 -7.03 10.62 18.54
CA LEU A 87 -8.31 10.03 18.96
C LEU A 87 -8.35 9.74 20.46
N GLU A 88 -7.25 9.26 21.03
CA GLU A 88 -7.12 8.96 22.47
C GLU A 88 -7.36 10.20 23.37
N LYS A 89 -7.15 11.40 22.82
CA LYS A 89 -7.34 12.68 23.51
C LYS A 89 -8.78 13.20 23.38
N GLN A 90 -9.63 12.55 22.62
CA GLN A 90 -11.01 12.99 22.43
C GLN A 90 -11.93 12.42 23.51
N ASP A 91 -12.84 13.24 24.01
CA ASP A 91 -13.85 12.80 24.98
C ASP A 91 -14.72 11.68 24.38
N GLY A 92 -14.96 10.64 25.18
CA GLY A 92 -15.78 9.50 24.79
C GLY A 92 -15.05 8.46 23.92
N VAL A 93 -13.77 8.66 23.59
CA VAL A 93 -12.96 7.67 22.89
C VAL A 93 -12.13 6.85 23.88
N ASN A 94 -12.20 5.53 23.78
CA ASN A 94 -11.38 4.62 24.56
C ASN A 94 -10.59 3.71 23.62
N LEU A 95 -9.26 3.72 23.72
CA LEU A 95 -8.37 2.88 22.96
C LEU A 95 -7.85 1.73 23.83
N PHE A 96 -8.12 0.51 23.42
CA PHE A 96 -7.64 -0.70 24.09
C PHE A 96 -6.58 -1.38 23.22
N LEU A 97 -5.32 -1.30 23.63
CA LEU A 97 -4.21 -1.98 22.98
C LEU A 97 -4.01 -3.39 23.53
N ASN A 98 -3.41 -4.27 22.73
CA ASN A 98 -3.18 -5.69 23.07
C ASN A 98 -4.43 -6.52 23.30
N TYR A 99 -5.58 -6.05 22.84
CA TYR A 99 -6.82 -6.83 22.83
C TYR A 99 -7.02 -7.47 21.46
N GLU A 100 -7.46 -8.72 21.50
CA GLU A 100 -7.88 -9.48 20.33
C GLU A 100 -9.38 -9.67 20.38
N VAL A 101 -10.06 -9.43 19.27
CA VAL A 101 -11.49 -9.74 19.15
C VAL A 101 -11.62 -11.19 18.72
N ASP A 102 -12.16 -12.01 19.60
CA ASP A 102 -12.33 -13.44 19.37
C ASP A 102 -13.65 -13.77 18.68
N ASP A 103 -14.73 -13.05 19.02
CA ASP A 103 -16.03 -13.28 18.41
C ASP A 103 -16.87 -12.01 18.33
N ILE A 104 -17.81 -11.98 17.37
CA ILE A 104 -18.79 -10.92 17.16
C ILE A 104 -20.14 -11.56 16.89
N THR A 105 -21.07 -11.42 17.82
CA THR A 105 -22.40 -12.03 17.73
C THR A 105 -23.49 -10.96 17.72
N ARG A 106 -24.38 -10.97 16.71
CA ARG A 106 -25.57 -10.12 16.69
C ARG A 106 -26.65 -10.68 17.60
N ARG A 107 -27.20 -9.82 18.46
CA ARG A 107 -28.30 -10.17 19.37
C ARG A 107 -29.67 -9.95 18.73
N ARG A 108 -30.70 -10.52 19.35
CA ARG A 108 -32.09 -10.42 18.86
C ARG A 108 -32.65 -8.99 18.91
N ASP A 109 -32.14 -8.16 19.80
CA ASP A 109 -32.48 -6.73 19.92
C ASP A 109 -31.77 -5.82 18.94
N GLY A 110 -30.92 -6.40 18.05
CA GLY A 110 -30.14 -5.67 17.06
C GLY A 110 -28.79 -5.19 17.56
N SER A 111 -28.49 -5.27 18.86
CA SER A 111 -27.17 -4.96 19.41
C SER A 111 -26.16 -6.06 19.11
N TRP A 112 -24.89 -5.78 19.43
CA TRP A 112 -23.77 -6.69 19.20
C TRP A 112 -23.10 -7.05 20.53
N LEU A 113 -22.73 -8.30 20.66
CA LEU A 113 -21.82 -8.80 21.69
C LEU A 113 -20.47 -9.06 21.05
N ILE A 114 -19.45 -8.42 21.57
CA ILE A 114 -18.05 -8.61 21.13
C ILE A 114 -17.32 -9.31 22.26
N GLU A 115 -16.71 -10.46 21.94
CA GLU A 115 -15.85 -11.18 22.87
C GLU A 115 -14.40 -10.80 22.59
N VAL A 116 -13.69 -10.34 23.62
CA VAL A 116 -12.33 -9.84 23.51
C VAL A 116 -11.42 -10.51 24.52
N LYS A 117 -10.19 -10.70 24.14
CA LYS A 117 -9.13 -11.31 24.95
C LYS A 117 -7.95 -10.37 25.09
N ASP A 118 -7.56 -10.07 26.31
CA ASP A 118 -6.31 -9.41 26.60
C ASP A 118 -5.15 -10.38 26.30
N ARG A 119 -4.29 -10.04 25.35
CA ARG A 119 -3.20 -10.91 24.91
C ARG A 119 -2.08 -11.06 25.94
N ALA A 120 -1.93 -10.09 26.85
CA ALA A 120 -0.94 -10.12 27.90
C ALA A 120 -1.38 -11.02 29.07
N THR A 121 -2.61 -10.80 29.58
CA THR A 121 -3.13 -11.48 30.76
C THR A 121 -3.94 -12.74 30.42
N LYS A 122 -4.31 -12.93 29.15
CA LYS A 122 -5.23 -13.97 28.65
C LYS A 122 -6.64 -13.87 29.21
N LYS A 123 -6.96 -12.78 29.89
CA LYS A 123 -8.31 -12.55 30.44
C LYS A 123 -9.29 -12.25 29.31
N GLU A 124 -10.41 -12.95 29.33
CA GLU A 124 -11.54 -12.74 28.43
C GLU A 124 -12.55 -11.76 29.04
N SER A 125 -13.15 -10.96 28.19
CA SER A 125 -14.22 -10.02 28.56
C SER A 125 -15.18 -9.81 27.40
N LYS A 126 -16.34 -9.20 27.70
CA LYS A 126 -17.42 -9.01 26.73
C LYS A 126 -17.84 -7.55 26.70
N VAL A 127 -18.02 -7.03 25.50
CA VAL A 127 -18.48 -5.65 25.26
C VAL A 127 -19.81 -5.69 24.50
N ASN A 128 -20.80 -4.92 24.97
CA ASN A 128 -22.06 -4.73 24.26
C ASN A 128 -22.00 -3.38 23.52
N THR A 129 -22.45 -3.36 22.27
CA THR A 129 -22.49 -2.15 21.46
C THR A 129 -23.65 -2.18 20.46
N ASN A 130 -24.08 -1.00 20.02
CA ASN A 130 -25.11 -0.88 18.98
C ASN A 130 -24.56 -0.94 17.57
N PHE A 131 -23.24 -0.72 17.41
CA PHE A 131 -22.58 -0.69 16.09
C PHE A 131 -21.19 -1.27 16.18
N VAL A 132 -20.75 -1.98 15.13
CA VAL A 132 -19.40 -2.53 14.97
C VAL A 132 -18.84 -2.11 13.62
N PHE A 133 -17.64 -1.55 13.61
CA PHE A 133 -16.85 -1.34 12.41
C PHE A 133 -15.64 -2.28 12.41
N ILE A 134 -15.57 -3.17 11.43
CA ILE A 134 -14.47 -4.13 11.29
C ILE A 134 -13.36 -3.50 10.44
N GLY A 135 -12.33 -2.97 11.10
CA GLY A 135 -11.15 -2.39 10.46
C GLY A 135 -9.88 -3.23 10.69
N ALA A 136 -9.99 -4.56 10.67
CA ALA A 136 -8.97 -5.49 11.15
C ALA A 136 -7.94 -5.93 10.08
N GLY A 137 -7.90 -5.27 8.91
CA GLY A 137 -6.99 -5.65 7.82
C GLY A 137 -7.19 -7.11 7.40
N GLY A 138 -6.14 -7.93 7.43
CA GLY A 138 -6.22 -9.36 7.13
C GLY A 138 -7.16 -10.15 8.04
N GLY A 139 -7.40 -9.68 9.26
CA GLY A 139 -8.36 -10.28 10.20
C GLY A 139 -9.82 -9.92 9.94
N SER A 140 -10.12 -9.08 8.95
CA SER A 140 -11.50 -8.63 8.70
C SER A 140 -12.40 -9.74 8.19
N LEU A 141 -11.90 -10.61 7.31
CA LEU A 141 -12.71 -11.70 6.76
C LEU A 141 -13.16 -12.72 7.81
N PRO A 142 -12.29 -13.26 8.68
CA PRO A 142 -12.70 -14.13 9.79
C PRO A 142 -13.73 -13.48 10.73
N LEU A 143 -13.59 -12.18 11.01
CA LEU A 143 -14.56 -11.46 11.85
C LEU A 143 -15.89 -11.23 11.13
N LEU A 144 -15.88 -10.99 9.83
CA LEU A 144 -17.07 -10.89 9.00
C LEU A 144 -17.84 -12.21 9.02
N GLU A 145 -17.17 -13.35 8.87
CA GLU A 145 -17.78 -14.66 8.96
C GLU A 145 -18.41 -14.92 10.33
N LYS A 146 -17.68 -14.61 11.41
CA LYS A 146 -18.18 -14.74 12.80
C LYS A 146 -19.40 -13.86 13.07
N SER A 147 -19.50 -12.70 12.44
CA SER A 147 -20.65 -11.81 12.57
C SER A 147 -21.96 -12.44 12.07
N ASN A 148 -21.86 -13.46 11.23
CA ASN A 148 -22.97 -14.22 10.65
C ASN A 148 -24.07 -13.34 10.03
N ILE A 149 -23.71 -12.19 9.47
CA ILE A 149 -24.67 -11.36 8.73
C ILE A 149 -24.92 -11.99 7.35
N PRO A 150 -26.16 -11.95 6.84
CA PRO A 150 -26.49 -12.57 5.55
C PRO A 150 -25.64 -12.02 4.39
N GLU A 151 -25.34 -10.75 4.43
CA GLU A 151 -24.56 -10.03 3.43
C GLU A 151 -23.07 -10.44 3.42
N GLY A 152 -22.58 -11.07 4.49
CA GLY A 152 -21.19 -11.57 4.60
C GLY A 152 -20.98 -12.92 3.90
N LYS A 153 -22.04 -13.60 3.47
CA LYS A 153 -21.94 -14.93 2.86
C LYS A 153 -21.34 -14.88 1.46
N GLY A 154 -20.43 -15.80 1.19
CA GLY A 154 -19.78 -15.94 -0.12
C GLY A 154 -18.60 -14.99 -0.38
N PHE A 155 -18.21 -14.19 0.59
CA PHE A 155 -16.96 -13.45 0.51
C PHE A 155 -15.80 -14.35 0.89
N GLY A 156 -14.75 -14.30 0.08
CA GLY A 156 -13.49 -15.00 0.31
C GLY A 156 -12.32 -14.08 -0.03
N GLY A 157 -11.13 -14.45 0.40
CA GLY A 157 -9.91 -13.71 0.11
C GLY A 157 -8.83 -14.62 -0.47
N PHE A 158 -8.14 -14.14 -1.49
CA PHE A 158 -6.92 -14.77 -1.99
C PHE A 158 -5.73 -13.88 -1.60
N PRO A 159 -4.97 -14.24 -0.56
CA PRO A 159 -3.90 -13.37 -0.06
C PRO A 159 -2.69 -13.40 -1.01
N VAL A 160 -2.34 -12.22 -1.50
CA VAL A 160 -1.11 -12.01 -2.28
C VAL A 160 -0.15 -11.19 -1.43
N SER A 161 1.05 -11.69 -1.21
CA SER A 161 2.13 -10.96 -0.55
C SER A 161 3.01 -10.26 -1.57
N GLY A 162 3.63 -9.14 -1.16
CA GLY A 162 4.66 -8.46 -1.92
C GLY A 162 5.99 -8.52 -1.19
N GLN A 163 7.01 -9.09 -1.82
CA GLN A 163 8.38 -9.07 -1.32
C GLN A 163 9.15 -7.91 -1.97
N TRP A 164 10.02 -7.28 -1.20
CA TRP A 164 10.80 -6.14 -1.65
C TRP A 164 12.29 -6.38 -1.47
N LEU A 165 13.06 -6.02 -2.48
CA LEU A 165 14.50 -5.81 -2.31
C LEU A 165 14.70 -4.42 -1.71
N VAL A 166 15.53 -4.35 -0.67
CA VAL A 166 15.79 -3.11 0.05
C VAL A 166 17.27 -2.76 -0.08
N CYS A 167 17.57 -1.57 -0.57
CA CYS A 167 18.92 -1.02 -0.61
C CYS A 167 19.05 0.09 0.44
N ASN A 168 20.03 -0.06 1.33
CA ASN A 168 20.37 0.90 2.38
C ASN A 168 21.75 1.55 2.15
N LYS A 169 22.35 1.41 0.95
CA LYS A 169 23.65 2.02 0.63
C LYS A 169 23.47 3.50 0.27
N PRO A 170 24.06 4.42 1.07
CA PRO A 170 23.85 5.86 0.87
C PRO A 170 24.23 6.34 -0.54
N GLU A 171 25.36 5.83 -1.08
CA GLU A 171 25.85 6.19 -2.40
C GLU A 171 24.87 5.84 -3.53
N ILE A 172 24.04 4.81 -3.35
CA ILE A 172 23.01 4.44 -4.31
C ILE A 172 21.72 5.23 -4.06
N ILE A 173 21.33 5.39 -2.79
CA ILE A 173 20.11 6.11 -2.40
C ILE A 173 20.15 7.56 -2.89
N GLU A 174 21.30 8.22 -2.79
CA GLU A 174 21.42 9.62 -3.19
C GLU A 174 21.33 9.84 -4.71
N THR A 175 21.56 8.80 -5.52
CA THR A 175 21.40 8.88 -6.98
C THR A 175 19.94 8.74 -7.44
N HIS A 176 19.00 8.37 -6.56
CA HIS A 176 17.60 8.15 -6.95
C HIS A 176 16.67 8.79 -5.93
N GLN A 177 15.94 9.82 -6.34
CA GLN A 177 15.04 10.60 -5.47
C GLN A 177 13.62 10.63 -6.07
N ALA A 178 13.07 9.45 -6.38
CA ALA A 178 11.79 9.34 -7.08
C ALA A 178 11.05 8.04 -6.70
N LYS A 179 9.76 7.99 -7.06
CA LYS A 179 8.96 6.77 -7.16
C LYS A 179 8.70 6.49 -8.63
N VAL A 180 9.23 5.39 -9.16
CA VAL A 180 9.15 5.06 -10.57
C VAL A 180 8.35 3.80 -10.79
N TYR A 181 7.26 3.92 -11.53
CA TYR A 181 6.34 2.83 -11.85
C TYR A 181 6.40 2.48 -13.33
N GLY A 182 6.52 1.20 -13.64
CA GLY A 182 6.35 0.66 -14.99
C GLY A 182 4.89 0.51 -15.40
N LYS A 183 4.69 -0.06 -16.58
CA LYS A 183 3.37 -0.48 -17.08
C LYS A 183 3.25 -1.99 -17.00
N ALA A 184 2.17 -2.48 -16.38
CA ALA A 184 1.82 -3.89 -16.41
C ALA A 184 1.36 -4.31 -17.82
N SER A 185 1.69 -5.54 -18.22
CA SER A 185 1.11 -6.13 -19.43
C SER A 185 -0.39 -6.36 -19.25
N VAL A 186 -1.15 -6.30 -20.33
CA VAL A 186 -2.59 -6.60 -20.29
C VAL A 186 -2.82 -8.01 -19.79
N GLY A 187 -3.71 -8.19 -18.81
CA GLY A 187 -3.99 -9.50 -18.20
C GLY A 187 -2.98 -9.96 -17.15
N SER A 188 -1.98 -9.13 -16.81
CA SER A 188 -1.05 -9.47 -15.73
C SER A 188 -1.75 -9.55 -14.38
N PRO A 189 -1.32 -10.46 -13.49
CA PRO A 189 -1.80 -10.49 -12.12
C PRO A 189 -1.54 -9.16 -11.38
N PRO A 190 -2.30 -8.84 -10.33
CA PRO A 190 -1.98 -7.72 -9.47
C PRO A 190 -0.53 -7.78 -8.97
N MET A 191 0.11 -6.61 -8.82
CA MET A 191 1.50 -6.49 -8.34
C MET A 191 2.56 -7.17 -9.21
N SER A 192 2.29 -7.33 -10.51
CA SER A 192 3.21 -8.00 -11.45
C SER A 192 4.32 -7.11 -12.00
N VAL A 193 4.27 -5.80 -11.74
CA VAL A 193 5.30 -4.85 -12.20
C VAL A 193 6.03 -4.28 -11.00
N PRO A 194 7.30 -4.67 -10.82
CA PRO A 194 8.16 -4.02 -9.84
C PRO A 194 8.32 -2.53 -10.14
N HIS A 195 8.40 -1.73 -9.12
CA HIS A 195 8.73 -0.31 -9.18
C HIS A 195 9.90 0.01 -8.26
N LEU A 196 10.59 1.11 -8.52
CA LEU A 196 11.73 1.56 -7.74
C LEU A 196 11.35 2.82 -6.98
N ASP A 197 11.28 2.69 -5.67
CA ASP A 197 10.78 3.74 -4.79
C ASP A 197 11.81 4.22 -3.81
N THR A 198 12.03 5.54 -3.76
CA THR A 198 12.61 6.17 -2.58
C THR A 198 11.57 6.18 -1.46
N ARG A 199 11.93 5.61 -0.31
CA ARG A 199 11.10 5.58 0.90
C ARG A 199 11.78 6.31 2.04
N ILE A 200 11.00 7.06 2.83
CA ILE A 200 11.48 7.74 4.02
C ILE A 200 10.66 7.27 5.22
N ILE A 201 11.27 6.41 6.02
CA ILE A 201 10.64 5.82 7.21
C ILE A 201 11.44 6.25 8.44
N ASP A 202 10.78 6.96 9.35
CA ASP A 202 11.38 7.48 10.60
C ASP A 202 12.67 8.27 10.36
N GLY A 203 12.68 9.08 9.28
CA GLY A 203 13.81 9.90 8.87
C GLY A 203 14.95 9.16 8.15
N LYS A 204 14.82 7.86 7.94
CA LYS A 204 15.81 7.05 7.22
C LYS A 204 15.33 6.82 5.78
N LYS A 205 16.20 7.13 4.82
CA LYS A 205 15.97 6.82 3.42
C LYS A 205 16.39 5.40 3.08
N ALA A 206 15.64 4.75 2.20
CA ALA A 206 15.97 3.49 1.57
C ALA A 206 15.41 3.46 0.14
N LEU A 207 16.00 2.64 -0.74
CA LEU A 207 15.36 2.31 -2.02
C LEU A 207 14.71 0.94 -1.90
N LEU A 208 13.48 0.85 -2.38
CA LEU A 208 12.73 -0.39 -2.45
C LEU A 208 12.48 -0.73 -3.91
N PHE A 209 12.85 -1.94 -4.31
CA PHE A 209 12.56 -2.48 -5.62
C PHE A 209 11.62 -3.68 -5.50
N GLY A 210 10.46 -3.61 -6.12
CA GLY A 210 9.38 -4.58 -6.03
C GLY A 210 8.02 -3.93 -6.28
N PRO A 211 6.92 -4.54 -5.82
CA PRO A 211 6.89 -5.82 -5.11
C PRO A 211 7.07 -7.02 -6.05
N TYR A 212 7.62 -8.10 -5.52
CA TYR A 212 7.57 -9.41 -6.16
C TYR A 212 6.40 -10.18 -5.54
N ALA A 213 5.44 -10.53 -6.36
CA ALA A 213 4.25 -11.21 -5.90
C ALA A 213 4.58 -12.59 -5.34
N GLY A 214 4.00 -12.91 -4.19
CA GLY A 214 4.10 -14.21 -3.54
C GLY A 214 2.75 -14.64 -3.01
N PHE A 215 2.63 -15.91 -2.68
CA PHE A 215 1.46 -16.49 -2.07
C PHE A 215 1.86 -17.24 -0.79
N SER A 216 1.04 -17.10 0.24
CA SER A 216 1.16 -17.90 1.46
C SER A 216 -0.20 -18.09 2.09
N THR A 217 -0.49 -19.31 2.55
CA THR A 217 -1.70 -19.56 3.34
C THR A 217 -1.66 -18.89 4.71
N LYS A 218 -0.47 -18.61 5.23
CA LYS A 218 -0.28 -17.77 6.42
C LYS A 218 -0.30 -16.30 6.02
N PHE A 219 -1.45 -15.66 6.04
CA PHE A 219 -1.60 -14.26 5.64
C PHE A 219 -1.80 -13.29 6.82
N LEU A 220 -2.12 -13.80 7.99
CA LEU A 220 -2.18 -12.99 9.22
C LEU A 220 -0.81 -12.92 9.88
N LYS A 221 -0.42 -11.76 10.40
CA LYS A 221 0.86 -11.54 11.08
C LYS A 221 1.11 -12.57 12.20
N ASN A 222 0.08 -12.90 12.97
CA ASN A 222 0.12 -13.85 14.07
C ASN A 222 -0.69 -15.12 13.76
N GLY A 223 -0.92 -15.40 12.49
CA GLY A 223 -1.69 -16.54 12.01
C GLY A 223 -0.86 -17.83 11.88
N SER A 224 -1.46 -18.80 11.23
CA SER A 224 -0.87 -20.10 10.92
C SER A 224 -0.97 -20.42 9.43
N TYR A 225 -0.34 -21.49 8.98
CA TYR A 225 -0.54 -21.98 7.61
C TYR A 225 -1.93 -22.58 7.36
N LEU A 226 -2.77 -22.64 8.39
CA LEU A 226 -4.18 -23.04 8.35
C LEU A 226 -5.14 -21.84 8.33
N ASP A 227 -4.65 -20.62 8.08
CA ASP A 227 -5.51 -19.41 8.00
C ASP A 227 -6.42 -19.42 6.77
N LEU A 228 -6.08 -20.20 5.75
CA LEU A 228 -6.98 -20.54 4.65
C LEU A 228 -7.49 -21.97 4.86
N PRO A 229 -8.80 -22.16 4.87
CA PRO A 229 -9.39 -23.49 4.88
C PRO A 229 -9.10 -24.27 3.60
#